data_457ac192aabd9ae5acaa7714b738d5fe
#
_entry.id   457ac192aabd9ae5acaa7714b738d5fe
#
_cell.length_a   1.000
_cell.length_b   1.000
_cell.length_c   1.000
_cell.angle_alpha   90.00
_cell.angle_beta   90.00
_cell.angle_gamma   90.00
#
_symmetry.space_group_name_H-M   'P 1'
#
loop_
_entity.id
_entity.type
_entity.pdbx_description
1 polymer ?
#
loop_
_entity_poly.entity_id
_entity_poly.type
_entity_poly.pdbx_seq_one_letter_code
_entity_poly.pdbx_strand_id
1 'polypeptide(L)'
;MAEVIDVEYEQPACSTRHAWARVPVEPSPAERAALKDKIRRLLKEKNAVMVSHYYVHPDLQDLAEETGGLVSDSLEMARFGRDHAATTLLVSGVRFMGETAKILSPEKRVLMPDLDANCSLDLGCPIDEFSAFCDAHPDRTVVVYANTSALVKARSDWLVTSSCALDIVRALKDKGHKILWAPDRHLGDYIQRETGADMVMWGGSCIVHDEFKAFELQALMNEHPQAKVLVHPESPLDVVALADAVGSTSAILKAAREMDAKEFIVATDNGMMHKLRTLNPGKLFLEAPTAGNSATCKSCAHCPWMAMNGLASLAHVLETGSNEIHVDPALGQRARVPIDRMLAFTSALKGGLDAGGLVPLIGAA
;
A
#
# COMPACT_ATOMS: atom_id res chain seq x y z
N MET A 1 4.30 -23.01 15.04
CA MET A 1 3.91 -22.77 13.64
C MET A 1 2.58 -22.05 13.70
N ALA A 2 2.48 -20.88 13.04
CA ALA A 2 1.20 -20.17 12.96
C ALA A 2 0.21 -21.01 12.16
N GLU A 3 -1.04 -21.02 12.59
CA GLU A 3 -2.14 -21.65 11.83
C GLU A 3 -2.44 -20.72 10.64
N VAL A 4 -2.24 -21.20 9.43
CA VAL A 4 -2.49 -20.46 8.18
C VAL A 4 -3.74 -21.04 7.54
N ILE A 5 -4.71 -20.18 7.26
CA ILE A 5 -5.92 -20.56 6.51
C ILE A 5 -5.67 -20.24 5.04
N ASP A 6 -5.69 -21.28 4.19
CA ASP A 6 -5.64 -21.11 2.73
C ASP A 6 -6.97 -20.53 2.22
N VAL A 7 -6.89 -19.48 1.45
CA VAL A 7 -8.04 -18.82 0.82
C VAL A 7 -7.98 -19.06 -0.69
N GLU A 8 -8.99 -19.73 -1.24
CA GLU A 8 -9.15 -19.90 -2.68
C GLU A 8 -9.76 -18.65 -3.30
N TYR A 9 -9.09 -18.10 -4.32
CA TYR A 9 -9.50 -16.90 -5.03
C TYR A 9 -10.41 -17.26 -6.22
N GLU A 10 -11.71 -17.43 -5.99
CA GLU A 10 -12.69 -17.60 -7.07
C GLU A 10 -13.66 -16.41 -7.17
N GLN A 11 -13.23 -15.32 -7.82
CA GLN A 11 -14.16 -14.35 -8.39
C GLN A 11 -13.70 -13.87 -9.77
N PRO A 12 -14.43 -14.16 -10.88
CA PRO A 12 -14.04 -13.80 -12.24
C PRO A 12 -13.86 -12.29 -12.48
N ALA A 13 -14.62 -11.44 -11.78
CA ALA A 13 -14.54 -9.98 -11.91
C ALA A 13 -13.29 -9.36 -11.27
N CYS A 14 -12.59 -10.09 -10.41
CA CYS A 14 -11.44 -9.62 -9.64
C CYS A 14 -10.12 -10.24 -10.11
N SER A 15 -10.10 -10.91 -11.26
CA SER A 15 -8.89 -11.52 -11.79
C SER A 15 -7.91 -10.47 -12.29
N THR A 16 -6.61 -10.75 -12.14
CA THR A 16 -5.53 -9.94 -12.73
C THR A 16 -5.69 -9.78 -14.24
N ARG A 17 -6.24 -10.80 -14.93
CA ARG A 17 -6.57 -10.74 -16.36
C ARG A 17 -7.57 -9.63 -16.66
N HIS A 18 -8.59 -9.45 -15.82
CA HIS A 18 -9.57 -8.36 -15.98
C HIS A 18 -8.90 -7.00 -15.76
N ALA A 19 -8.07 -6.87 -14.72
CA ALA A 19 -7.33 -5.64 -14.45
C ALA A 19 -6.39 -5.26 -15.61
N TRP A 20 -5.61 -6.22 -16.15
CA TRP A 20 -4.74 -5.99 -17.31
C TRP A 20 -5.52 -5.57 -18.57
N ALA A 21 -6.73 -6.10 -18.77
CA ALA A 21 -7.57 -5.71 -19.91
C ALA A 21 -8.07 -4.25 -19.81
N ARG A 22 -8.02 -3.65 -18.63
CA ARG A 22 -8.46 -2.26 -18.37
C ARG A 22 -7.30 -1.27 -18.26
N VAL A 23 -6.06 -1.72 -18.32
CA VAL A 23 -4.89 -0.82 -18.33
C VAL A 23 -5.01 0.11 -19.54
N PRO A 24 -4.96 1.44 -19.32
CA PRO A 24 -5.08 2.41 -20.41
C PRO A 24 -3.97 2.26 -21.44
N VAL A 25 -4.31 2.47 -22.70
CA VAL A 25 -3.32 2.58 -23.78
C VAL A 25 -2.49 3.84 -23.53
N GLU A 26 -1.18 3.73 -23.70
CA GLU A 26 -0.26 4.87 -23.58
C GLU A 26 -0.62 5.96 -24.61
N PRO A 27 -0.87 7.20 -24.17
CA PRO A 27 -1.14 8.29 -25.06
C PRO A 27 0.10 8.71 -25.86
N SER A 28 -0.08 9.20 -27.07
CA SER A 28 0.99 9.82 -27.84
C SER A 28 1.58 11.02 -27.07
N PRO A 29 2.82 11.46 -27.36
CA PRO A 29 3.43 12.61 -26.68
C PRO A 29 2.56 13.89 -26.71
N ALA A 30 1.86 14.15 -27.82
CA ALA A 30 0.97 15.31 -27.96
C ALA A 30 -0.29 15.17 -27.10
N GLU A 31 -0.93 14.00 -27.09
CA GLU A 31 -2.09 13.71 -26.25
C GLU A 31 -1.73 13.74 -24.77
N ARG A 32 -0.57 13.19 -24.42
CA ARG A 32 -0.01 13.22 -23.04
C ARG A 32 0.12 14.66 -22.54
N ALA A 33 0.74 15.54 -23.33
CA ALA A 33 0.87 16.95 -22.99
C ALA A 33 -0.51 17.63 -22.82
N ALA A 34 -1.41 17.43 -23.76
CA ALA A 34 -2.76 17.99 -23.72
C ALA A 34 -3.57 17.50 -22.50
N LEU A 35 -3.45 16.20 -22.15
CA LEU A 35 -4.11 15.63 -20.97
C LEU A 35 -3.54 16.23 -19.68
N LYS A 36 -2.22 16.33 -19.55
CA LYS A 36 -1.57 16.95 -18.38
C LYS A 36 -2.02 18.41 -18.20
N ASP A 37 -2.07 19.19 -19.28
CA ASP A 37 -2.53 20.59 -19.23
C ASP A 37 -4.02 20.68 -18.84
N LYS A 38 -4.85 19.81 -19.39
CA LYS A 38 -6.27 19.70 -19.03
C LYS A 38 -6.43 19.37 -17.53
N ILE A 39 -5.69 18.41 -17.01
CA ILE A 39 -5.75 18.01 -15.60
C ILE A 39 -5.31 19.16 -14.70
N ARG A 40 -4.18 19.83 -14.99
CA ARG A 40 -3.70 21.01 -14.22
C ARG A 40 -4.77 22.10 -14.11
N ARG A 41 -5.46 22.38 -15.22
CA ARG A 41 -6.57 23.35 -15.24
C ARG A 41 -7.75 22.88 -14.39
N LEU A 42 -8.20 21.64 -14.58
CA LEU A 42 -9.35 21.08 -13.86
C LEU A 42 -9.11 20.97 -12.35
N LEU A 43 -7.91 20.62 -11.90
CA LEU A 43 -7.56 20.61 -10.47
C LEU A 43 -7.78 21.99 -9.83
N LYS A 44 -7.38 23.06 -10.51
CA LYS A 44 -7.59 24.44 -10.02
C LYS A 44 -9.09 24.82 -10.04
N GLU A 45 -9.78 24.56 -11.16
CA GLU A 45 -11.20 24.90 -11.33
C GLU A 45 -12.10 24.17 -10.31
N LYS A 46 -11.76 22.94 -9.95
CA LYS A 46 -12.56 22.10 -9.05
C LYS A 46 -12.11 22.20 -7.58
N ASN A 47 -11.16 23.07 -7.24
CA ASN A 47 -10.53 23.11 -5.92
C ASN A 47 -10.12 21.70 -5.47
N ALA A 48 -9.40 20.99 -6.34
CA ALA A 48 -8.98 19.61 -6.16
C ALA A 48 -7.47 19.51 -5.98
N VAL A 49 -7.04 18.52 -5.21
CA VAL A 49 -5.62 18.14 -5.06
C VAL A 49 -5.46 16.66 -5.40
N MET A 50 -4.36 16.36 -6.09
CA MET A 50 -4.00 15.00 -6.48
C MET A 50 -3.08 14.36 -5.45
N VAL A 51 -3.39 13.14 -5.02
CA VAL A 51 -2.55 12.28 -4.22
C VAL A 51 -2.31 10.98 -4.97
N SER A 52 -1.04 10.62 -5.15
CA SER A 52 -0.64 9.47 -5.97
C SER A 52 0.23 8.51 -5.18
N HIS A 53 0.00 7.22 -5.36
CA HIS A 53 0.88 6.20 -4.80
C HIS A 53 2.15 6.07 -5.65
N TYR A 54 3.27 5.64 -5.04
CA TYR A 54 4.54 5.39 -5.72
C TYR A 54 4.46 4.34 -6.85
N TYR A 55 3.42 3.49 -6.87
CA TYR A 55 3.28 2.39 -7.84
C TYR A 55 2.48 2.77 -9.09
N VAL A 56 1.92 3.98 -9.17
CA VAL A 56 1.26 4.43 -10.40
C VAL A 56 2.27 4.91 -11.44
N HIS A 57 1.80 5.05 -12.67
CA HIS A 57 2.62 5.50 -13.80
C HIS A 57 3.40 6.81 -13.48
N PRO A 58 4.66 6.97 -13.94
CA PRO A 58 5.48 8.15 -13.71
C PRO A 58 4.79 9.49 -13.99
N ASP A 59 4.02 9.57 -15.08
CA ASP A 59 3.28 10.79 -15.42
C ASP A 59 2.31 11.26 -14.32
N LEU A 60 1.71 10.32 -13.59
CA LEU A 60 0.78 10.62 -12.51
C LEU A 60 1.53 11.04 -11.25
N GLN A 61 2.70 10.46 -11.02
CA GLN A 61 3.58 10.86 -9.92
C GLN A 61 4.06 12.30 -10.14
N ASP A 62 4.64 12.58 -11.31
CA ASP A 62 5.14 13.91 -11.65
C ASP A 62 4.01 14.96 -11.59
N LEU A 63 2.84 14.64 -12.16
CA LEU A 63 1.71 15.56 -12.19
C LEU A 63 1.17 15.88 -10.79
N ALA A 64 1.14 14.91 -9.88
CA ALA A 64 0.76 15.15 -8.50
C ALA A 64 1.68 16.17 -7.82
N GLU A 65 3.00 16.00 -7.94
CA GLU A 65 3.98 16.93 -7.35
C GLU A 65 3.96 18.31 -8.03
N GLU A 66 3.93 18.36 -9.36
CA GLU A 66 3.87 19.60 -10.14
C GLU A 66 2.65 20.47 -9.81
N THR A 67 1.55 19.86 -9.35
CA THR A 67 0.30 20.53 -9.03
C THR A 67 0.11 20.82 -7.54
N GLY A 68 1.14 20.61 -6.72
CA GLY A 68 1.10 20.85 -5.28
C GLY A 68 0.43 19.75 -4.47
N GLY A 69 0.26 18.58 -5.08
CA GLY A 69 -0.18 17.36 -4.42
C GLY A 69 0.94 16.55 -3.81
N LEU A 70 0.72 15.26 -3.62
CA LEU A 70 1.67 14.36 -2.95
C LEU A 70 1.83 13.04 -3.68
N VAL A 71 3.07 12.55 -3.76
CA VAL A 71 3.40 11.17 -4.09
C VAL A 71 3.95 10.50 -2.84
N SER A 72 3.27 9.46 -2.34
CA SER A 72 3.67 8.81 -1.10
C SER A 72 3.13 7.39 -0.94
N ASP A 73 3.37 6.79 0.24
CA ASP A 73 2.67 5.60 0.70
C ASP A 73 1.24 5.92 1.16
N SER A 74 0.44 4.88 1.36
CA SER A 74 -0.99 5.00 1.69
C SER A 74 -1.26 5.83 2.94
N LEU A 75 -0.40 5.78 3.96
CA LEU A 75 -0.58 6.51 5.21
C LEU A 75 -0.40 8.01 5.02
N GLU A 76 0.70 8.41 4.39
CA GLU A 76 0.98 9.82 4.17
C GLU A 76 0.02 10.43 3.13
N MET A 77 -0.42 9.66 2.11
CA MET A 77 -1.49 10.07 1.20
C MET A 77 -2.76 10.43 1.97
N ALA A 78 -3.17 9.58 2.92
CA ALA A 78 -4.39 9.78 3.71
C ALA A 78 -4.25 10.99 4.66
N ARG A 79 -3.10 11.16 5.31
CA ARG A 79 -2.81 12.34 6.15
C ARG A 79 -2.83 13.63 5.36
N PHE A 80 -2.10 13.66 4.25
CA PHE A 80 -2.04 14.84 3.39
C PHE A 80 -3.43 15.23 2.88
N GLY A 81 -4.21 14.25 2.41
CA GLY A 81 -5.58 14.49 1.94
C GLY A 81 -6.48 15.07 3.01
N ARG A 82 -6.38 14.58 4.26
CA ARG A 82 -7.12 15.12 5.39
C ARG A 82 -6.74 16.57 5.70
N ASP A 83 -5.45 16.85 5.73
CA ASP A 83 -4.93 18.15 6.22
C ASP A 83 -4.91 19.23 5.13
N HIS A 84 -5.02 18.84 3.85
CA HIS A 84 -5.03 19.79 2.72
C HIS A 84 -6.36 20.56 2.61
N ALA A 85 -6.29 21.84 2.24
CA ALA A 85 -7.46 22.74 2.16
C ALA A 85 -8.43 22.46 0.99
N ALA A 86 -8.03 21.66 -0.01
CA ALA A 86 -8.89 21.33 -1.14
C ALA A 86 -10.16 20.59 -0.70
N THR A 87 -11.25 20.86 -1.39
CA THR A 87 -12.56 20.20 -1.14
C THR A 87 -12.73 18.89 -1.89
N THR A 88 -11.86 18.63 -2.86
CA THR A 88 -11.86 17.41 -3.67
C THR A 88 -10.48 16.78 -3.63
N LEU A 89 -10.41 15.49 -3.34
CA LEU A 89 -9.21 14.66 -3.43
C LEU A 89 -9.31 13.79 -4.67
N LEU A 90 -8.29 13.83 -5.53
CA LEU A 90 -8.11 12.91 -6.64
C LEU A 90 -7.07 11.88 -6.24
N VAL A 91 -7.51 10.66 -5.95
CA VAL A 91 -6.66 9.58 -5.44
C VAL A 91 -6.25 8.66 -6.59
N SER A 92 -4.98 8.70 -6.98
CA SER A 92 -4.38 7.77 -7.95
C SER A 92 -3.72 6.62 -7.21
N GLY A 93 -4.40 5.49 -7.21
CA GLY A 93 -4.02 4.29 -6.47
C GLY A 93 -5.11 3.24 -6.56
N VAL A 94 -5.28 2.44 -5.51
CA VAL A 94 -6.28 1.39 -5.44
C VAL A 94 -7.38 1.70 -4.42
N ARG A 95 -8.53 1.04 -4.54
CA ARG A 95 -9.80 1.37 -3.90
C ARG A 95 -9.71 1.62 -2.40
N PHE A 96 -9.02 0.77 -1.65
CA PHE A 96 -8.89 0.95 -0.20
C PHE A 96 -8.22 2.28 0.20
N MET A 97 -7.38 2.86 -0.68
CA MET A 97 -6.76 4.17 -0.45
C MET A 97 -7.80 5.29 -0.58
N GLY A 98 -8.67 5.21 -1.58
CA GLY A 98 -9.81 6.12 -1.73
C GLY A 98 -10.79 6.01 -0.57
N GLU A 99 -11.11 4.79 -0.12
CA GLU A 99 -11.96 4.56 1.06
C GLU A 99 -11.32 5.15 2.33
N THR A 100 -10.03 4.93 2.55
CA THR A 100 -9.30 5.51 3.69
C THR A 100 -9.30 7.03 3.66
N ALA A 101 -9.10 7.64 2.48
CA ALA A 101 -9.19 9.08 2.29
C ALA A 101 -10.60 9.61 2.61
N LYS A 102 -11.66 8.89 2.17
CA LYS A 102 -13.05 9.25 2.47
C LYS A 102 -13.41 9.10 3.94
N ILE A 103 -12.92 8.05 4.61
CA ILE A 103 -13.12 7.84 6.05
C ILE A 103 -12.48 8.97 6.86
N LEU A 104 -11.29 9.43 6.49
CA LEU A 104 -10.60 10.51 7.18
C LEU A 104 -11.14 11.90 6.85
N SER A 105 -11.75 12.06 5.68
CA SER A 105 -12.28 13.34 5.17
C SER A 105 -13.71 13.16 4.63
N PRO A 106 -14.69 12.83 5.48
CA PRO A 106 -16.05 12.53 5.03
C PRO A 106 -16.74 13.72 4.34
N GLU A 107 -16.32 14.93 4.63
CA GLU A 107 -16.82 16.19 4.04
C GLU A 107 -16.27 16.44 2.63
N LYS A 108 -15.14 15.83 2.27
CA LYS A 108 -14.50 16.03 0.96
C LYS A 108 -15.06 15.06 -0.07
N ARG A 109 -15.07 15.49 -1.32
CA ARG A 109 -15.24 14.57 -2.44
C ARG A 109 -13.95 13.80 -2.66
N VAL A 110 -14.04 12.48 -2.83
CA VAL A 110 -12.90 11.62 -3.14
C VAL A 110 -13.18 10.95 -4.47
N LEU A 111 -12.39 11.30 -5.48
CA LEU A 111 -12.50 10.77 -6.83
C LEU A 111 -11.34 9.81 -7.10
N MET A 112 -11.59 8.75 -7.86
CA MET A 112 -10.56 7.82 -8.33
C MET A 112 -10.64 7.64 -9.84
N PRO A 113 -9.52 7.42 -10.54
CA PRO A 113 -9.51 7.17 -11.97
C PRO A 113 -10.37 5.98 -12.38
N ASP A 114 -10.34 4.91 -11.58
CA ASP A 114 -11.11 3.69 -11.79
C ASP A 114 -11.51 3.08 -10.44
N LEU A 115 -12.80 2.79 -10.23
CA LEU A 115 -13.30 2.19 -8.99
C LEU A 115 -13.05 0.68 -8.89
N ASP A 116 -12.72 0.01 -10.01
CA ASP A 116 -12.34 -1.40 -10.04
C ASP A 116 -10.82 -1.59 -9.83
N ALA A 117 -10.05 -0.51 -9.73
CA ALA A 117 -8.66 -0.56 -9.31
C ALA A 117 -8.60 -1.00 -7.83
N ASN A 118 -8.42 -2.29 -7.60
CA ASN A 118 -8.46 -2.92 -6.28
C ASN A 118 -7.07 -3.45 -5.86
N CYS A 119 -7.01 -4.32 -4.88
CA CYS A 119 -5.79 -4.93 -4.36
C CYS A 119 -6.04 -6.42 -4.08
N SER A 120 -5.09 -7.29 -4.43
CA SER A 120 -5.22 -8.73 -4.16
C SER A 120 -5.40 -9.02 -2.67
N LEU A 121 -4.80 -8.23 -1.80
CA LEU A 121 -4.96 -8.37 -0.36
C LEU A 121 -6.37 -8.02 0.12
N ASP A 122 -6.98 -6.98 -0.45
CA ASP A 122 -8.36 -6.60 -0.17
C ASP A 122 -9.34 -7.64 -0.69
N LEU A 123 -9.16 -8.06 -1.96
CA LEU A 123 -9.97 -9.10 -2.59
C LEU A 123 -9.86 -10.46 -1.88
N GLY A 124 -8.68 -10.79 -1.37
CA GLY A 124 -8.39 -12.02 -0.63
C GLY A 124 -8.74 -11.96 0.86
N CYS A 125 -9.42 -10.90 1.32
CA CYS A 125 -9.86 -10.77 2.71
C CYS A 125 -11.34 -10.32 2.77
N PRO A 126 -12.28 -11.14 2.27
CA PRO A 126 -13.71 -10.83 2.29
C PRO A 126 -14.20 -10.70 3.73
N ILE A 127 -15.13 -9.75 3.96
CA ILE A 127 -15.56 -9.41 5.33
C ILE A 127 -16.24 -10.55 6.07
N ASP A 128 -17.02 -11.40 5.39
CA ASP A 128 -17.77 -12.47 6.04
C ASP A 128 -16.81 -13.54 6.55
N GLU A 129 -15.85 -13.99 5.74
CA GLU A 129 -14.82 -14.95 6.11
C GLU A 129 -13.87 -14.37 7.16
N PHE A 130 -13.49 -13.09 7.00
CA PHE A 130 -12.67 -12.42 7.99
C PHE A 130 -13.37 -12.26 9.34
N SER A 131 -14.68 -11.98 9.35
CA SER A 131 -15.46 -11.92 10.58
C SER A 131 -15.52 -13.26 11.29
N ALA A 132 -15.76 -14.34 10.54
CA ALA A 132 -15.74 -15.70 11.09
C ALA A 132 -14.37 -16.07 11.68
N PHE A 133 -13.28 -15.66 11.01
CA PHE A 133 -11.92 -15.84 11.52
C PHE A 133 -11.67 -15.08 12.82
N CYS A 134 -12.12 -13.83 12.92
CA CYS A 134 -12.05 -13.06 14.17
C CYS A 134 -12.87 -13.70 15.29
N ASP A 135 -14.07 -14.18 14.99
CA ASP A 135 -14.98 -14.80 15.97
C ASP A 135 -14.45 -16.14 16.49
N ALA A 136 -13.65 -16.85 15.69
CA ALA A 136 -12.94 -18.05 16.12
C ALA A 136 -11.76 -17.79 17.07
N HIS A 137 -11.30 -16.53 17.16
CA HIS A 137 -10.13 -16.12 17.97
C HIS A 137 -10.44 -14.92 18.87
N PRO A 138 -11.45 -15.01 19.76
CA PRO A 138 -11.96 -13.86 20.51
C PRO A 138 -10.98 -13.32 21.58
N ASP A 139 -9.92 -14.08 21.89
CA ASP A 139 -8.86 -13.71 22.85
C ASP A 139 -7.71 -12.90 22.22
N ARG A 140 -7.83 -12.54 20.93
CA ARG A 140 -6.78 -11.86 20.17
C ARG A 140 -7.16 -10.45 19.75
N THR A 141 -6.20 -9.56 19.82
CA THR A 141 -6.31 -8.20 19.27
C THR A 141 -6.20 -8.25 17.77
N VAL A 142 -7.19 -7.70 17.08
CA VAL A 142 -7.30 -7.72 15.62
C VAL A 142 -6.47 -6.58 15.03
N VAL A 143 -5.34 -6.90 14.42
CA VAL A 143 -4.44 -5.97 13.75
C VAL A 143 -4.53 -6.18 12.25
N VAL A 144 -4.95 -5.14 11.53
CA VAL A 144 -5.19 -5.22 10.09
C VAL A 144 -4.25 -4.28 9.34
N TYR A 145 -3.59 -4.83 8.33
CA TYR A 145 -2.84 -4.02 7.38
C TYR A 145 -3.79 -3.20 6.49
N ALA A 146 -3.41 -1.98 6.16
CA ALA A 146 -4.27 -0.98 5.50
C ALA A 146 -4.89 -1.43 4.16
N ASN A 147 -4.30 -2.45 3.52
CA ASN A 147 -4.68 -2.98 2.21
C ASN A 147 -5.95 -3.86 2.29
N THR A 148 -7.01 -3.34 2.86
CA THR A 148 -8.30 -4.00 3.11
C THR A 148 -9.44 -3.02 2.93
N SER A 149 -10.68 -3.53 2.79
CA SER A 149 -11.90 -2.73 2.68
C SER A 149 -12.22 -1.92 3.95
N ALA A 150 -13.09 -0.94 3.81
CA ALA A 150 -13.66 -0.21 4.94
C ALA A 150 -14.39 -1.13 5.94
N LEU A 151 -15.01 -2.23 5.45
CA LEU A 151 -15.69 -3.22 6.28
C LEU A 151 -14.71 -3.97 7.18
N VAL A 152 -13.60 -4.45 6.63
CA VAL A 152 -12.54 -5.13 7.37
C VAL A 152 -11.88 -4.19 8.37
N LYS A 153 -11.61 -2.94 7.98
CA LYS A 153 -11.11 -1.91 8.89
C LYS A 153 -12.04 -1.69 10.09
N ALA A 154 -13.36 -1.63 9.85
CA ALA A 154 -14.35 -1.45 10.90
C ALA A 154 -14.47 -2.63 11.89
N ARG A 155 -13.94 -3.80 11.53
CA ARG A 155 -13.89 -5.01 12.38
C ARG A 155 -12.59 -5.12 13.16
N SER A 156 -11.60 -4.26 12.87
CA SER A 156 -10.27 -4.32 13.48
C SER A 156 -10.13 -3.43 14.72
N ASP A 157 -9.20 -3.80 15.60
CA ASP A 157 -8.81 -2.98 16.75
C ASP A 157 -7.72 -1.96 16.37
N TRP A 158 -6.80 -2.37 15.51
CA TRP A 158 -5.69 -1.56 15.03
C TRP A 158 -5.54 -1.66 13.54
N LEU A 159 -5.34 -0.52 12.89
CA LEU A 159 -4.84 -0.47 11.52
C LEU A 159 -3.34 -0.24 11.55
N VAL A 160 -2.62 -0.82 10.59
CA VAL A 160 -1.18 -0.60 10.39
C VAL A 160 -0.84 -0.44 8.92
N THR A 161 0.29 0.20 8.65
CA THR A 161 0.98 0.14 7.35
C THR A 161 2.34 -0.53 7.53
N SER A 162 3.00 -0.93 6.45
CA SER A 162 4.35 -1.50 6.52
C SER A 162 5.36 -0.59 7.23
N SER A 163 5.12 0.71 7.29
CA SER A 163 5.99 1.67 7.95
C SER A 163 5.88 1.71 9.49
N CYS A 164 4.78 1.20 10.06
CA CYS A 164 4.52 1.29 11.50
C CYS A 164 4.14 -0.05 12.16
N ALA A 165 3.97 -1.10 11.37
CA ALA A 165 3.49 -2.38 11.86
C ALA A 165 4.42 -3.01 12.92
N LEU A 166 5.73 -2.96 12.71
CA LEU A 166 6.71 -3.48 13.69
C LEU A 166 6.58 -2.79 15.05
N ASP A 167 6.49 -1.46 15.06
CA ASP A 167 6.45 -0.69 16.30
C ASP A 167 5.13 -0.89 17.04
N ILE A 168 4.00 -0.92 16.32
CA ILE A 168 2.69 -1.17 16.91
C ILE A 168 2.61 -2.60 17.47
N VAL A 169 3.08 -3.61 16.72
CA VAL A 169 3.05 -5.00 17.17
C VAL A 169 3.97 -5.22 18.38
N ARG A 170 5.15 -4.60 18.41
CA ARG A 170 6.03 -4.61 19.60
C ARG A 170 5.30 -4.03 20.81
N ALA A 171 4.70 -2.87 20.68
CA ALA A 171 3.99 -2.21 21.76
C ALA A 171 2.79 -3.04 22.26
N LEU A 172 2.04 -3.68 21.35
CA LEU A 172 0.96 -4.61 21.71
C LEU A 172 1.49 -5.83 22.47
N LYS A 173 2.54 -6.48 21.94
CA LYS A 173 3.21 -7.61 22.60
C LYS A 173 3.69 -7.25 24.01
N ASP A 174 4.35 -6.09 24.16
CA ASP A 174 4.89 -5.64 25.46
C ASP A 174 3.79 -5.39 26.50
N LYS A 175 2.54 -5.15 26.04
CA LYS A 175 1.34 -5.09 26.88
C LYS A 175 0.65 -6.45 27.06
N GLY A 176 1.22 -7.52 26.51
CA GLY A 176 0.73 -8.89 26.65
C GLY A 176 -0.34 -9.32 25.65
N HIS A 177 -0.62 -8.50 24.60
CA HIS A 177 -1.62 -8.86 23.61
C HIS A 177 -1.16 -10.04 22.75
N LYS A 178 -2.08 -10.97 22.51
CA LYS A 178 -2.01 -11.93 21.42
C LYS A 178 -2.66 -11.29 20.18
N ILE A 179 -2.15 -11.56 19.00
CA ILE A 179 -2.51 -10.84 17.79
C ILE A 179 -3.20 -11.77 16.79
N LEU A 180 -4.29 -11.30 16.19
CA LEU A 180 -4.83 -11.79 14.95
C LEU A 180 -4.39 -10.81 13.86
N TRP A 181 -3.67 -11.32 12.85
CA TRP A 181 -3.10 -10.53 11.77
C TRP A 181 -3.76 -10.82 10.43
N ALA A 182 -4.07 -9.77 9.66
CA ALA A 182 -4.59 -9.85 8.30
C ALA A 182 -4.16 -8.61 7.48
N PRO A 183 -4.21 -8.64 6.14
CA PRO A 183 -4.47 -9.77 5.28
C PRO A 183 -3.20 -10.46 4.73
N ASP A 184 -2.01 -9.84 4.84
CA ASP A 184 -0.77 -10.31 4.20
C ASP A 184 0.05 -11.21 5.13
N ARG A 185 0.19 -12.48 4.72
CA ARG A 185 0.94 -13.49 5.49
C ARG A 185 2.44 -13.20 5.55
N HIS A 186 3.03 -12.70 4.44
CA HIS A 186 4.48 -12.47 4.37
C HIS A 186 4.90 -11.32 5.27
N LEU A 187 4.16 -10.20 5.22
CA LEU A 187 4.37 -9.11 6.17
C LEU A 187 4.14 -9.58 7.61
N GLY A 188 3.10 -10.40 7.85
CA GLY A 188 2.84 -10.99 9.17
C GLY A 188 3.98 -11.88 9.66
N ASP A 189 4.48 -12.77 8.83
CA ASP A 189 5.63 -13.64 9.13
C ASP A 189 6.89 -12.84 9.44
N TYR A 190 7.18 -11.80 8.65
CA TYR A 190 8.29 -10.89 8.92
C TYR A 190 8.14 -10.22 10.28
N ILE A 191 6.98 -9.66 10.58
CA ILE A 191 6.69 -8.99 11.84
C ILE A 191 6.78 -9.97 13.03
N GLN A 192 6.23 -11.18 12.88
CA GLN A 192 6.29 -12.19 13.93
C GLN A 192 7.73 -12.57 14.25
N ARG A 193 8.59 -12.75 13.27
CA ARG A 193 10.03 -13.05 13.47
C ARG A 193 10.76 -11.92 14.17
N GLU A 194 10.53 -10.68 13.71
CA GLU A 194 11.20 -9.49 14.26
C GLU A 194 10.74 -9.14 15.70
N THR A 195 9.51 -9.49 16.04
CA THR A 195 8.93 -9.13 17.35
C THR A 195 8.86 -10.30 18.31
N GLY A 196 8.74 -11.53 17.82
CA GLY A 196 8.41 -12.71 18.62
C GLY A 196 7.00 -12.64 19.23
N ALA A 197 6.07 -11.91 18.63
CA ALA A 197 4.69 -11.81 19.08
C ALA A 197 3.93 -13.14 18.85
N ASP A 198 2.96 -13.46 19.74
CA ASP A 198 2.01 -14.56 19.53
C ASP A 198 0.97 -14.09 18.49
N MET A 199 1.10 -14.59 17.26
CA MET A 199 0.27 -14.19 16.13
C MET A 199 -0.42 -15.39 15.48
N VAL A 200 -1.71 -15.21 15.14
CA VAL A 200 -2.46 -16.04 14.19
C VAL A 200 -2.66 -15.20 12.94
N MET A 201 -2.47 -15.79 11.76
CA MET A 201 -2.38 -15.03 10.52
C MET A 201 -3.43 -15.48 9.51
N TRP A 202 -4.02 -14.51 8.83
CA TRP A 202 -4.78 -14.71 7.60
C TRP A 202 -3.84 -15.14 6.46
N GLY A 203 -4.31 -16.04 5.59
CA GLY A 203 -3.49 -16.70 4.55
C GLY A 203 -3.27 -15.89 3.26
N GLY A 204 -3.71 -14.63 3.17
CA GLY A 204 -3.57 -13.81 1.96
C GLY A 204 -2.14 -13.39 1.65
N SER A 205 -1.88 -13.00 0.40
CA SER A 205 -0.59 -12.46 -0.06
C SER A 205 -0.76 -11.42 -1.16
N CYS A 206 0.22 -10.51 -1.28
CA CYS A 206 0.29 -9.60 -2.40
C CYS A 206 0.80 -10.34 -3.63
N ILE A 207 -0.02 -10.40 -4.71
CA ILE A 207 0.34 -11.13 -5.93
C ILE A 207 1.62 -10.63 -6.62
N VAL A 208 2.01 -9.38 -6.39
CA VAL A 208 3.24 -8.81 -6.95
C VAL A 208 4.44 -9.27 -6.15
N HIS A 209 4.39 -9.10 -4.82
CA HIS A 209 5.53 -9.41 -3.96
C HIS A 209 5.73 -10.93 -3.77
N ASP A 210 4.67 -11.73 -3.84
CA ASP A 210 4.73 -13.20 -3.77
C ASP A 210 5.43 -13.83 -5.00
N GLU A 211 5.53 -13.08 -6.11
CA GLU A 211 6.21 -13.51 -7.32
C GLU A 211 7.75 -13.44 -7.24
N PHE A 212 8.32 -12.67 -6.32
CA PHE A 212 9.77 -12.69 -6.13
C PHE A 212 10.24 -14.04 -5.63
N LYS A 213 11.36 -14.53 -6.20
CA LYS A 213 11.94 -15.82 -5.82
C LYS A 213 13.41 -15.66 -5.46
N ALA A 214 13.79 -16.23 -4.32
CA ALA A 214 15.14 -16.11 -3.81
C ALA A 214 16.21 -16.61 -4.80
N PHE A 215 15.91 -17.67 -5.56
CA PHE A 215 16.83 -18.21 -6.58
C PHE A 215 17.11 -17.19 -7.69
N GLU A 216 16.09 -16.55 -8.22
CA GLU A 216 16.21 -15.54 -9.28
C GLU A 216 16.92 -14.28 -8.76
N LEU A 217 16.59 -13.86 -7.55
CA LEU A 217 17.26 -12.74 -6.89
C LEU A 217 18.74 -13.04 -6.67
N GLN A 218 19.07 -14.23 -6.18
CA GLN A 218 20.47 -14.66 -5.99
C GLN A 218 21.27 -14.70 -7.29
N ALA A 219 20.63 -15.11 -8.40
CA ALA A 219 21.28 -15.09 -9.72
C ALA A 219 21.64 -13.65 -10.12
N LEU A 220 20.72 -12.69 -9.97
CA LEU A 220 20.98 -11.28 -10.27
C LEU A 220 22.03 -10.68 -9.31
N MET A 221 22.03 -11.05 -8.02
CA MET A 221 23.07 -10.63 -7.08
C MET A 221 24.46 -11.11 -7.49
N ASN A 222 24.58 -12.30 -8.08
CA ASN A 222 25.86 -12.82 -8.56
C ASN A 222 26.37 -12.04 -9.79
N GLU A 223 25.47 -11.53 -10.62
CA GLU A 223 25.82 -10.66 -11.77
C GLU A 223 26.20 -9.24 -11.30
N HIS A 224 25.63 -8.78 -10.17
CA HIS A 224 25.84 -7.46 -9.59
C HIS A 224 26.35 -7.55 -8.13
N PRO A 225 27.58 -8.07 -7.88
CA PRO A 225 28.05 -8.38 -6.53
C PRO A 225 28.27 -7.16 -5.62
N GLN A 226 28.24 -5.94 -6.18
CA GLN A 226 28.34 -4.70 -5.43
C GLN A 226 26.97 -4.08 -5.14
N ALA A 227 25.89 -4.61 -5.72
CA ALA A 227 24.55 -4.07 -5.52
C ALA A 227 24.03 -4.38 -4.11
N LYS A 228 23.37 -3.39 -3.51
CA LYS A 228 22.62 -3.56 -2.27
C LYS A 228 21.19 -3.96 -2.56
N VAL A 229 20.66 -4.92 -1.80
CA VAL A 229 19.34 -5.49 -2.01
C VAL A 229 18.33 -4.82 -1.07
N LEU A 230 17.31 -4.19 -1.65
CA LEU A 230 16.21 -3.53 -0.93
C LEU A 230 14.93 -4.31 -1.17
N VAL A 231 14.28 -4.76 -0.10
CA VAL A 231 13.11 -5.66 -0.20
C VAL A 231 11.92 -5.09 0.58
N HIS A 232 10.74 -5.14 -0.06
CA HIS A 232 9.48 -4.86 0.65
C HIS A 232 9.05 -6.10 1.46
N PRO A 233 8.62 -5.94 2.74
CA PRO A 233 8.34 -7.07 3.63
C PRO A 233 7.10 -7.90 3.28
N GLU A 234 6.32 -7.53 2.27
CA GLU A 234 5.29 -8.38 1.64
C GLU A 234 5.90 -9.52 0.78
N SER A 235 7.23 -9.56 0.63
CA SER A 235 7.94 -10.60 -0.12
C SER A 235 8.12 -11.87 0.70
N PRO A 236 8.26 -13.05 0.06
CA PRO A 236 8.57 -14.30 0.76
C PRO A 236 9.81 -14.18 1.65
N LEU A 237 9.81 -14.92 2.76
CA LEU A 237 10.88 -14.81 3.77
C LEU A 237 12.27 -15.19 3.27
N ASP A 238 12.37 -16.09 2.30
CA ASP A 238 13.63 -16.46 1.65
C ASP A 238 14.18 -15.32 0.79
N VAL A 239 13.32 -14.49 0.19
CA VAL A 239 13.69 -13.25 -0.50
C VAL A 239 14.10 -12.19 0.51
N VAL A 240 13.33 -12.02 1.58
CA VAL A 240 13.65 -11.09 2.69
C VAL A 240 15.00 -11.41 3.32
N ALA A 241 15.36 -12.71 3.44
CA ALA A 241 16.65 -13.15 3.99
C ALA A 241 17.88 -12.74 3.17
N LEU A 242 17.70 -12.37 1.90
CA LEU A 242 18.77 -11.89 1.01
C LEU A 242 18.95 -10.37 1.04
N ALA A 243 18.10 -9.65 1.77
CA ALA A 243 18.07 -8.19 1.75
C ALA A 243 19.19 -7.56 2.61
N ASP A 244 19.79 -6.48 2.11
CA ASP A 244 20.59 -5.55 2.92
C ASP A 244 19.69 -4.59 3.74
N ALA A 245 18.49 -4.29 3.22
CA ALA A 245 17.48 -3.53 3.97
C ALA A 245 16.06 -4.00 3.60
N VAL A 246 15.24 -4.15 4.63
CA VAL A 246 13.82 -4.52 4.52
C VAL A 246 12.96 -3.38 5.07
N GLY A 247 11.93 -2.97 4.34
CA GLY A 247 11.04 -1.93 4.84
C GLY A 247 9.97 -1.47 3.85
N SER A 248 9.15 -0.53 4.33
CA SER A 248 8.12 0.12 3.51
C SER A 248 8.72 0.87 2.31
N THR A 249 7.87 1.30 1.38
CA THR A 249 8.29 2.12 0.24
C THR A 249 9.10 3.35 0.66
N SER A 250 8.67 4.04 1.72
CA SER A 250 9.41 5.19 2.28
C SER A 250 10.75 4.77 2.90
N ALA A 251 10.82 3.61 3.55
CA ALA A 251 12.07 3.06 4.10
C ALA A 251 13.04 2.65 2.97
N ILE A 252 12.55 2.07 1.88
CA ILE A 252 13.34 1.75 0.69
C ILE A 252 13.94 3.02 0.08
N LEU A 253 13.15 4.10 -0.08
CA LEU A 253 13.65 5.40 -0.55
C LEU A 253 14.74 5.96 0.36
N LYS A 254 14.54 5.87 1.67
CA LYS A 254 15.51 6.31 2.66
C LYS A 254 16.80 5.50 2.58
N ALA A 255 16.71 4.18 2.55
CA ALA A 255 17.86 3.27 2.42
C ALA A 255 18.64 3.55 1.13
N ALA A 256 17.94 3.69 -0.01
CA ALA A 256 18.57 4.03 -1.29
C ALA A 256 19.35 5.34 -1.27
N ARG A 257 18.91 6.32 -0.48
CA ARG A 257 19.59 7.61 -0.31
C ARG A 257 20.79 7.52 0.63
N GLU A 258 20.62 6.84 1.78
CA GLU A 258 21.56 6.87 2.90
C GLU A 258 22.66 5.80 2.80
N MET A 259 22.42 4.67 2.13
CA MET A 259 23.44 3.65 1.94
C MET A 259 24.53 4.13 0.98
N ASP A 260 25.79 3.88 1.36
CA ASP A 260 26.96 4.13 0.51
C ASP A 260 27.11 2.99 -0.52
N ALA A 261 26.22 3.03 -1.52
CA ALA A 261 26.22 2.11 -2.66
C ALA A 261 25.80 2.85 -3.94
N LYS A 262 26.32 2.39 -5.07
CA LYS A 262 25.99 2.95 -6.39
C LYS A 262 25.00 2.10 -7.16
N GLU A 263 24.81 0.86 -6.75
CA GLU A 263 23.93 -0.11 -7.39
C GLU A 263 22.99 -0.72 -6.36
N PHE A 264 21.73 -0.86 -6.75
CA PHE A 264 20.67 -1.43 -5.91
C PHE A 264 19.82 -2.40 -6.71
N ILE A 265 19.48 -3.54 -6.11
CA ILE A 265 18.44 -4.45 -6.61
C ILE A 265 17.22 -4.21 -5.72
N VAL A 266 16.06 -3.96 -6.33
CA VAL A 266 14.85 -3.54 -5.60
C VAL A 266 13.75 -4.56 -5.83
N ALA A 267 13.33 -5.24 -4.76
CA ALA A 267 12.22 -6.19 -4.75
C ALA A 267 10.96 -5.52 -4.19
N THR A 268 10.29 -4.77 -5.04
CA THR A 268 8.97 -4.17 -4.85
C THR A 268 8.35 -3.84 -6.22
N ASP A 269 7.14 -3.28 -6.25
CA ASP A 269 6.49 -2.84 -7.50
C ASP A 269 7.36 -1.87 -8.30
N ASN A 270 7.46 -2.08 -9.60
CA ASN A 270 8.36 -1.32 -10.46
C ASN A 270 7.99 0.17 -10.63
N GLY A 271 6.77 0.58 -10.34
CA GLY A 271 6.39 1.99 -10.29
C GLY A 271 7.24 2.82 -9.33
N MET A 272 7.80 2.16 -8.31
CA MET A 272 8.75 2.75 -7.36
C MET A 272 10.07 3.22 -8.01
N MET A 273 10.46 2.59 -9.13
CA MET A 273 11.73 2.85 -9.80
C MET A 273 11.84 4.29 -10.31
N HIS A 274 10.72 4.88 -10.72
CA HIS A 274 10.69 6.30 -11.13
C HIS A 274 11.18 7.21 -10.00
N LYS A 275 10.63 7.05 -8.81
CA LYS A 275 10.99 7.88 -7.66
C LYS A 275 12.40 7.60 -7.15
N LEU A 276 12.82 6.34 -7.14
CA LEU A 276 14.19 5.95 -6.77
C LEU A 276 15.22 6.63 -7.68
N ARG A 277 15.02 6.56 -9.00
CA ARG A 277 15.92 7.15 -10.00
C ARG A 277 15.92 8.68 -9.95
N THR A 278 14.75 9.31 -9.80
CA THR A 278 14.61 10.75 -9.74
C THR A 278 15.30 11.35 -8.49
N LEU A 279 15.15 10.70 -7.34
CA LEU A 279 15.72 11.20 -6.08
C LEU A 279 17.21 10.85 -5.89
N ASN A 280 17.75 9.92 -6.68
CA ASN A 280 19.12 9.46 -6.54
C ASN A 280 19.82 9.45 -7.91
N PRO A 281 20.03 10.63 -8.56
CA PRO A 281 20.71 10.70 -9.83
C PRO A 281 22.16 10.17 -9.67
N GLY A 282 22.57 9.27 -10.56
CA GLY A 282 23.90 8.65 -10.52
C GLY A 282 23.99 7.34 -9.76
N LYS A 283 22.87 6.83 -9.19
CA LYS A 283 22.76 5.46 -8.69
C LYS A 283 22.00 4.58 -9.70
N LEU A 284 22.44 3.32 -9.85
CA LEU A 284 21.79 2.33 -10.68
C LEU A 284 20.75 1.57 -9.85
N PHE A 285 19.55 1.46 -10.38
CA PHE A 285 18.46 0.67 -9.77
C PHE A 285 18.01 -0.41 -10.73
N LEU A 286 18.15 -1.66 -10.30
CA LEU A 286 17.76 -2.87 -10.99
C LEU A 286 16.47 -3.42 -10.35
N GLU A 287 15.53 -3.85 -11.16
CA GLU A 287 14.32 -4.53 -10.68
C GLU A 287 14.68 -5.98 -10.32
N ALA A 288 14.25 -6.44 -9.15
CA ALA A 288 14.38 -7.85 -8.81
C ALA A 288 13.51 -8.68 -9.77
N PRO A 289 14.02 -9.82 -10.27
CA PRO A 289 13.28 -10.66 -11.20
C PRO A 289 12.11 -11.37 -10.52
N THR A 290 11.05 -11.62 -11.30
CA THR A 290 9.88 -12.41 -10.90
C THR A 290 9.85 -13.76 -11.63
N ALA A 291 9.16 -14.76 -11.09
CA ALA A 291 9.11 -16.12 -11.65
C ALA A 291 8.43 -16.24 -13.03
N GLY A 292 7.81 -15.19 -13.51
CA GLY A 292 7.37 -15.06 -14.91
C GLY A 292 6.19 -15.91 -15.36
N ASN A 293 5.47 -16.59 -14.45
CA ASN A 293 4.34 -17.46 -14.78
C ASN A 293 2.97 -16.89 -14.42
N SER A 294 2.93 -15.71 -13.78
CA SER A 294 1.69 -15.08 -13.35
C SER A 294 1.14 -14.08 -14.36
N ALA A 295 0.03 -13.45 -14.01
CA ALA A 295 -0.57 -12.35 -14.75
C ALA A 295 0.26 -11.06 -14.74
N THR A 296 1.32 -10.99 -13.94
CA THR A 296 2.34 -9.94 -14.03
C THR A 296 3.24 -10.21 -15.24
N CYS A 297 3.76 -9.17 -15.86
CA CYS A 297 4.67 -9.30 -17.00
C CYS A 297 5.87 -10.18 -16.64
N LYS A 298 6.31 -11.04 -17.58
CA LYS A 298 7.40 -12.02 -17.39
C LYS A 298 8.74 -11.45 -16.91
N SER A 299 8.88 -10.13 -16.85
CA SER A 299 10.14 -9.45 -16.48
C SER A 299 9.94 -8.29 -15.50
N CYS A 300 8.71 -7.92 -15.13
CA CYS A 300 8.48 -6.77 -14.26
C CYS A 300 7.44 -7.07 -13.19
N ALA A 301 7.78 -6.74 -11.95
CA ALA A 301 6.86 -6.74 -10.83
C ALA A 301 6.00 -5.47 -10.91
N HIS A 302 4.82 -5.52 -11.54
CA HIS A 302 3.91 -4.40 -11.61
C HIS A 302 2.47 -4.79 -11.28
N CYS A 303 1.86 -4.00 -10.42
CA CYS A 303 0.49 -4.24 -9.97
C CYS A 303 -0.52 -3.86 -11.08
N PRO A 304 -1.33 -4.82 -11.57
CA PRO A 304 -2.27 -4.55 -12.66
C PRO A 304 -3.31 -3.51 -12.26
N TRP A 305 -3.74 -3.47 -11.01
CA TRP A 305 -4.71 -2.48 -10.53
C TRP A 305 -4.11 -1.07 -10.39
N MET A 306 -2.83 -0.97 -10.00
CA MET A 306 -2.12 0.32 -10.02
C MET A 306 -1.97 0.83 -11.46
N ALA A 307 -1.71 -0.06 -12.41
CA ALA A 307 -1.59 0.26 -13.84
C ALA A 307 -2.91 0.74 -14.47
N MET A 308 -4.08 0.46 -13.87
CA MET A 308 -5.37 0.98 -14.36
C MET A 308 -5.49 2.51 -14.23
N ASN A 309 -4.66 3.14 -13.42
CA ASN A 309 -4.65 4.59 -13.26
C ASN A 309 -3.97 5.25 -14.48
N GLY A 310 -4.71 6.07 -15.24
CA GLY A 310 -4.20 6.72 -16.44
C GLY A 310 -4.62 8.19 -16.57
N LEU A 311 -3.87 8.95 -17.38
CA LEU A 311 -4.14 10.38 -17.60
C LEU A 311 -5.53 10.65 -18.17
N ALA A 312 -6.02 9.81 -19.10
CA ALA A 312 -7.31 9.98 -19.71
C ALA A 312 -8.46 9.80 -18.69
N SER A 313 -8.39 8.76 -17.86
CA SER A 313 -9.38 8.52 -16.81
C SER A 313 -9.33 9.60 -15.72
N LEU A 314 -8.14 10.08 -15.33
CA LEU A 314 -7.98 11.23 -14.43
C LEU A 314 -8.68 12.49 -14.98
N ALA A 315 -8.43 12.84 -16.24
CA ALA A 315 -9.07 13.99 -16.89
C ALA A 315 -10.58 13.82 -16.92
N HIS A 316 -11.07 12.62 -17.26
CA HIS A 316 -12.50 12.31 -17.33
C HIS A 316 -13.21 12.47 -15.98
N VAL A 317 -12.67 11.88 -14.92
CA VAL A 317 -13.31 11.95 -13.58
C VAL A 317 -13.29 13.36 -12.99
N LEU A 318 -12.24 14.13 -13.24
CA LEU A 318 -12.21 15.55 -12.87
C LEU A 318 -13.27 16.37 -13.64
N GLU A 319 -13.46 16.08 -14.91
CA GLU A 319 -14.43 16.80 -15.77
C GLU A 319 -15.88 16.48 -15.37
N THR A 320 -16.19 15.21 -15.22
CA THR A 320 -17.55 14.71 -14.98
C THR A 320 -17.95 14.64 -13.51
N GLY A 321 -16.97 14.50 -12.61
CA GLY A 321 -17.19 14.19 -11.19
C GLY A 321 -17.66 12.75 -10.95
N SER A 322 -17.44 11.85 -11.93
CA SER A 322 -17.72 10.41 -11.79
C SER A 322 -16.70 9.71 -10.89
N ASN A 323 -16.93 8.44 -10.63
CA ASN A 323 -16.03 7.59 -9.81
C ASN A 323 -15.75 8.17 -8.40
N GLU A 324 -16.77 8.76 -7.79
CA GLU A 324 -16.69 9.21 -6.40
C GLU A 324 -16.78 8.01 -5.44
N ILE A 325 -15.87 7.98 -4.47
CA ILE A 325 -15.87 7.00 -3.38
C ILE A 325 -16.94 7.39 -2.35
N HIS A 326 -17.78 6.44 -2.03
CA HIS A 326 -18.79 6.55 -0.98
C HIS A 326 -18.53 5.51 0.09
N VAL A 327 -18.57 5.95 1.35
CA VAL A 327 -18.51 5.08 2.53
C VAL A 327 -19.71 5.43 3.40
N ASP A 328 -20.47 4.41 3.81
CA ASP A 328 -21.58 4.62 4.73
C ASP A 328 -21.09 5.35 6.00
N PRO A 329 -21.76 6.40 6.48
CA PRO A 329 -21.28 7.20 7.61
C PRO A 329 -21.07 6.40 8.90
N ALA A 330 -21.93 5.44 9.22
CA ALA A 330 -21.79 4.63 10.41
C ALA A 330 -20.63 3.63 10.29
N LEU A 331 -20.44 3.06 9.09
CA LEU A 331 -19.28 2.24 8.76
C LEU A 331 -18.00 3.08 8.86
N GLY A 332 -17.99 4.26 8.27
CA GLY A 332 -16.86 5.19 8.30
C GLY A 332 -16.42 5.56 9.71
N GLN A 333 -17.37 5.82 10.61
CA GLN A 333 -17.06 6.09 12.02
C GLN A 333 -16.38 4.91 12.70
N ARG A 334 -16.85 3.67 12.47
CA ARG A 334 -16.22 2.47 13.04
C ARG A 334 -14.82 2.24 12.47
N ALA A 335 -14.67 2.32 11.14
CA ALA A 335 -13.39 2.14 10.46
C ALA A 335 -12.36 3.22 10.82
N ARG A 336 -12.82 4.41 11.23
CA ARG A 336 -11.97 5.51 11.66
C ARG A 336 -11.23 5.21 12.97
N VAL A 337 -11.83 4.45 13.89
CA VAL A 337 -11.21 4.14 15.19
C VAL A 337 -9.82 3.51 15.08
N PRO A 338 -9.62 2.37 14.37
CA PRO A 338 -8.29 1.78 14.20
C PRO A 338 -7.34 2.67 13.39
N ILE A 339 -7.86 3.48 12.45
CA ILE A 339 -7.04 4.45 11.70
C ILE A 339 -6.51 5.54 12.64
N ASP A 340 -7.38 6.15 13.46
CA ASP A 340 -6.99 7.21 14.40
C ASP A 340 -6.00 6.69 15.45
N ARG A 341 -6.14 5.44 15.93
CA ARG A 341 -5.16 4.78 16.81
C ARG A 341 -3.78 4.70 16.15
N MET A 342 -3.70 4.22 14.91
CA MET A 342 -2.47 4.18 14.13
C MET A 342 -1.86 5.57 13.94
N LEU A 343 -2.68 6.57 13.60
CA LEU A 343 -2.23 7.95 13.38
C LEU A 343 -1.71 8.58 14.68
N ALA A 344 -2.38 8.38 15.81
CA ALA A 344 -1.95 8.86 17.11
C ALA A 344 -0.60 8.21 17.52
N PHE A 345 -0.50 6.88 17.40
CA PHE A 345 0.70 6.13 17.72
C PHE A 345 1.91 6.61 16.90
N THR A 346 1.75 6.68 15.58
CA THR A 346 2.83 7.11 14.68
C THR A 346 3.21 8.58 14.86
N SER A 347 2.27 9.43 15.25
CA SER A 347 2.55 10.84 15.58
C SER A 347 3.34 10.96 16.89
N ALA A 348 3.02 10.15 17.90
CA ALA A 348 3.77 10.10 19.15
C ALA A 348 5.22 9.63 18.92
N LEU A 349 5.42 8.58 18.11
CA LEU A 349 6.78 8.11 17.73
C LEU A 349 7.59 9.20 17.02
N LYS A 350 7.01 9.88 16.05
CA LYS A 350 7.68 10.98 15.34
C LYS A 350 8.04 12.16 16.27
N GLY A 351 7.23 12.38 17.29
CA GLY A 351 7.44 13.40 18.33
C GLY A 351 8.40 12.99 19.45
N GLY A 352 8.97 11.77 19.41
CA GLY A 352 9.85 11.25 20.44
C GLY A 352 9.13 10.95 21.78
N LEU A 353 7.79 10.78 21.75
CA LEU A 353 6.98 10.45 22.91
C LEU A 353 6.83 8.93 23.09
N ASP A 354 6.49 8.50 24.30
CA ASP A 354 6.16 7.08 24.58
C ASP A 354 4.83 6.70 23.89
N ALA A 355 4.93 6.21 22.67
CA ALA A 355 3.78 5.71 21.92
C ALA A 355 3.18 4.43 22.54
N GLY A 356 3.99 3.64 23.29
CA GLY A 356 3.52 2.46 24.01
C GLY A 356 2.48 2.78 25.09
N GLY A 357 2.48 4.01 25.61
CA GLY A 357 1.44 4.51 26.51
C GLY A 357 0.05 4.62 25.89
N LEU A 358 -0.04 4.67 24.55
CA LEU A 358 -1.31 4.71 23.81
C LEU A 358 -1.93 3.33 23.60
N VAL A 359 -1.20 2.24 23.87
CA VAL A 359 -1.70 0.88 23.79
C VAL A 359 -2.36 0.51 25.12
N PRO A 360 -3.67 0.17 25.16
CA PRO A 360 -4.34 -0.24 26.38
C PRO A 360 -3.75 -1.56 26.90
N LEU A 361 -3.86 -1.80 28.20
CA LEU A 361 -3.62 -3.13 28.78
C LEU A 361 -4.74 -4.09 28.35
N ILE A 362 -4.41 -5.40 28.32
CA ILE A 362 -5.43 -6.44 28.08
C ILE A 362 -6.56 -6.28 29.11
N GLY A 363 -7.81 -6.23 28.60
CA GLY A 363 -9.00 -6.13 29.44
C GLY A 363 -9.36 -4.70 29.92
N ALA A 364 -8.61 -3.68 29.49
CA ALA A 364 -8.96 -2.27 29.66
C ALA A 364 -9.69 -1.76 28.40
N ALA A 365 -10.91 -2.25 28.17
CA ALA A 365 -11.81 -1.77 27.12
C ALA A 365 -12.77 -0.73 27.68
#